data_13164452e4aa7f2fa67fd870f9dd478e
#
_entry.id   13164452e4aa7f2fa67fd870f9dd478e
#
_cell.length_a   1.000
_cell.length_b   1.000
_cell.length_c   1.000
_cell.angle_alpha   90.00
_cell.angle_beta   90.00
_cell.angle_gamma   90.00
#
_symmetry.space_group_name_H-M   'P 1'
#
loop_
_entity.id
_entity.type
_entity.pdbx_description
1 polymer ?
#
loop_
_entity_poly.entity_id
_entity_poly.type
_entity_poly.pdbx_seq_one_letter_code
_entity_poly.pdbx_strand_id
1 'polypeptide(L)'
;VVFVGYGVKAPERQWDDFKGIDLKGKIAMVLINDPDFETGKGDFGGKAMTYYGRWTYKFEEIARQGAIGTLIVHETAPASYGWPTVKNSNTNVMFDIVRQEPQKSHASLESWIQRDTAVAWFKQAGLNFDTLKKQAQTPAFKPVALKGVTFSASYAVDAQTIISQNVVA
;
A
#
# COMPACT_ATOMS: atom_id res chain seq x y z
N VAL A 1 3.58 13.50 1.42
CA VAL A 1 3.51 12.03 1.60
C VAL A 1 3.31 11.72 3.06
N VAL A 2 2.46 10.75 3.38
CA VAL A 2 2.19 10.27 4.75
C VAL A 2 2.49 8.78 4.83
N PHE A 3 3.34 8.38 5.75
CA PHE A 3 3.59 6.97 6.05
C PHE A 3 2.51 6.45 7.01
N VAL A 4 1.79 5.41 6.62
CA VAL A 4 0.69 4.82 7.36
C VAL A 4 0.96 3.34 7.74
N GLY A 5 2.22 3.02 8.02
CA GLY A 5 2.62 1.69 8.43
C GLY A 5 2.28 0.62 7.40
N TYR A 6 1.58 -0.41 7.82
CA TYR A 6 1.07 -1.45 6.92
C TYR A 6 -0.27 -1.08 6.26
N GLY A 7 -0.88 0.05 6.63
CA GLY A 7 -2.16 0.51 6.07
C GLY A 7 -3.31 -0.46 6.33
N VAL A 8 -3.33 -1.08 7.48
CA VAL A 8 -4.34 -2.06 7.89
C VAL A 8 -5.40 -1.40 8.75
N LYS A 9 -6.66 -1.68 8.44
CA LYS A 9 -7.82 -1.39 9.28
C LYS A 9 -8.62 -2.67 9.48
N ALA A 10 -8.41 -3.30 10.61
CA ALA A 10 -8.98 -4.60 10.98
C ALA A 10 -9.63 -4.49 12.38
N PRO A 11 -10.86 -3.95 12.48
CA PRO A 11 -11.52 -3.71 13.76
C PRO A 11 -11.73 -4.99 14.57
N GLU A 12 -11.93 -6.14 13.92
CA GLU A 12 -12.05 -7.45 14.56
C GLU A 12 -10.75 -7.91 15.25
N ARG A 13 -9.62 -7.28 14.89
CA ARG A 13 -8.29 -7.50 15.50
C ARG A 13 -7.84 -6.31 16.33
N GLN A 14 -8.74 -5.34 16.57
CA GLN A 14 -8.43 -4.08 17.27
C GLN A 14 -7.25 -3.33 16.65
N TRP A 15 -7.12 -3.43 15.30
CA TRP A 15 -6.02 -2.84 14.56
C TRP A 15 -6.52 -1.73 13.63
N ASP A 16 -5.88 -0.57 13.74
CA ASP A 16 -6.11 0.58 12.86
C ASP A 16 -4.81 1.38 12.72
N ASP A 17 -4.17 1.26 11.55
CA ASP A 17 -2.95 2.01 11.24
C ASP A 17 -3.22 3.49 10.95
N PHE A 18 -4.47 3.87 10.68
CA PHE A 18 -4.80 5.23 10.28
C PHE A 18 -5.05 6.17 11.47
N LYS A 19 -5.56 5.65 12.58
CA LYS A 19 -5.85 6.44 13.80
C LYS A 19 -6.65 7.72 13.53
N GLY A 20 -7.54 7.69 12.53
CA GLY A 20 -8.36 8.83 12.18
C GLY A 20 -7.64 9.98 11.45
N ILE A 21 -6.42 9.72 10.91
CA ILE A 21 -5.74 10.74 10.11
C ILE A 21 -6.55 11.08 8.86
N ASP A 22 -6.63 12.36 8.54
CA ASP A 22 -7.19 12.80 7.25
C ASP A 22 -6.17 12.62 6.13
N LEU A 23 -6.46 11.72 5.18
CA LEU A 23 -5.65 11.46 3.99
C LEU A 23 -6.17 12.15 2.73
N LYS A 24 -7.22 12.96 2.81
CA LYS A 24 -7.75 13.68 1.65
C LYS A 24 -6.68 14.56 1.03
N GLY A 25 -6.48 14.39 -0.29
CA GLY A 25 -5.47 15.13 -1.05
C GLY A 25 -4.02 14.71 -0.76
N LYS A 26 -3.79 13.63 -0.03
CA LYS A 26 -2.44 13.14 0.31
C LYS A 26 -2.12 11.84 -0.43
N ILE A 27 -0.83 11.56 -0.53
CA ILE A 27 -0.32 10.27 -0.98
C ILE A 27 0.09 9.49 0.25
N ALA A 28 -0.47 8.29 0.41
CA ALA A 28 -0.12 7.37 1.48
C ALA A 28 1.01 6.45 1.04
N MET A 29 1.99 6.26 1.91
CA MET A 29 3.05 5.28 1.76
C MET A 29 2.81 4.14 2.74
N VAL A 30 2.80 2.90 2.23
CA VAL A 30 2.50 1.69 3.01
C VAL A 30 3.56 0.62 2.81
N LEU A 31 3.70 -0.25 3.80
CA LEU A 31 4.51 -1.47 3.70
C LEU A 31 3.68 -2.60 3.08
N ILE A 32 4.35 -3.43 2.28
CA ILE A 32 3.76 -4.70 1.81
C ILE A 32 3.69 -5.72 2.95
N ASN A 33 2.78 -6.71 2.84
CA ASN A 33 2.54 -7.76 3.81
C ASN A 33 1.83 -7.28 5.09
N ASP A 34 1.81 -8.11 6.10
CA ASP A 34 1.10 -7.93 7.37
C ASP A 34 2.00 -7.38 8.48
N PRO A 35 1.44 -6.74 9.52
CA PRO A 35 2.22 -6.15 10.61
C PRO A 35 3.12 -7.14 11.36
N ASP A 36 2.74 -8.41 11.41
CA ASP A 36 3.46 -9.46 12.14
C ASP A 36 4.38 -10.32 11.28
N PHE A 37 4.52 -9.99 9.98
CA PHE A 37 5.41 -10.74 9.07
C PHE A 37 6.84 -10.82 9.60
N GLU A 38 7.42 -9.72 10.09
CA GLU A 38 8.81 -9.69 10.55
C GLU A 38 9.02 -10.54 11.81
N THR A 39 8.07 -10.50 12.72
CA THR A 39 8.12 -11.30 13.97
C THR A 39 7.80 -12.77 13.74
N GLY A 40 7.06 -13.07 12.66
CA GLY A 40 6.56 -14.42 12.35
C GLY A 40 5.46 -14.92 13.29
N LYS A 41 4.93 -14.04 14.15
CA LYS A 41 3.91 -14.37 15.16
C LYS A 41 2.97 -13.17 15.32
N GLY A 42 1.67 -13.44 15.47
CA GLY A 42 0.65 -12.43 15.74
C GLY A 42 -0.69 -12.80 15.14
N ASP A 43 -1.60 -11.86 15.18
CA ASP A 43 -3.00 -12.02 14.79
C ASP A 43 -3.23 -12.03 13.28
N PHE A 44 -2.20 -11.69 12.48
CA PHE A 44 -2.26 -11.65 11.02
C PHE A 44 -1.62 -12.89 10.36
N GLY A 45 -1.31 -13.95 11.13
CA GLY A 45 -0.81 -15.19 10.58
C GLY A 45 0.71 -15.28 10.42
N GLY A 46 1.47 -14.33 10.93
CA GLY A 46 2.93 -14.34 10.95
C GLY A 46 3.54 -14.31 9.54
N LYS A 47 4.23 -15.38 9.14
CA LYS A 47 4.85 -15.48 7.82
C LYS A 47 3.86 -15.73 6.68
N ALA A 48 2.65 -16.18 6.97
CA ALA A 48 1.59 -16.36 5.97
C ALA A 48 0.89 -15.02 5.72
N MET A 49 0.87 -14.60 4.45
CA MET A 49 0.20 -13.35 4.07
C MET A 49 -1.32 -13.51 4.16
N THR A 50 -1.97 -12.68 4.98
CA THR A 50 -3.43 -12.58 5.01
C THR A 50 -3.95 -11.68 3.86
N TYR A 51 -5.28 -11.50 3.78
CA TYR A 51 -5.87 -10.54 2.84
C TYR A 51 -5.34 -9.11 3.08
N TYR A 52 -5.14 -8.72 4.34
CA TYR A 52 -4.63 -7.41 4.72
C TYR A 52 -3.21 -7.14 4.22
N GLY A 53 -2.40 -8.19 4.04
CA GLY A 53 -1.03 -8.09 3.52
C GLY A 53 -0.94 -7.91 2.01
N ARG A 54 -2.03 -8.16 1.26
CA ARG A 54 -2.02 -8.11 -0.20
C ARG A 54 -1.97 -6.69 -0.74
N TRP A 55 -1.25 -6.50 -1.83
CA TRP A 55 -1.12 -5.21 -2.50
C TRP A 55 -2.48 -4.65 -2.97
N THR A 56 -3.40 -5.49 -3.42
CA THR A 56 -4.76 -5.10 -3.80
C THR A 56 -5.50 -4.46 -2.62
N TYR A 57 -5.46 -5.09 -1.44
CA TYR A 57 -6.04 -4.52 -0.24
C TYR A 57 -5.43 -3.14 0.11
N LYS A 58 -4.10 -2.99 -0.03
CA LYS A 58 -3.44 -1.71 0.25
C LYS A 58 -4.00 -0.59 -0.62
N PHE A 59 -4.15 -0.83 -1.91
CA PHE A 59 -4.73 0.15 -2.83
C PHE A 59 -6.17 0.48 -2.48
N GLU A 60 -7.01 -0.53 -2.30
CA GLU A 60 -8.42 -0.35 -1.97
C GLU A 60 -8.62 0.37 -0.63
N GLU A 61 -7.89 -0.03 0.42
CA GLU A 61 -8.05 0.60 1.74
C GLU A 61 -7.59 2.06 1.73
N ILE A 62 -6.48 2.36 1.10
CA ILE A 62 -5.99 3.74 0.99
C ILE A 62 -6.99 4.62 0.19
N ALA A 63 -7.59 4.08 -0.87
CA ALA A 63 -8.67 4.77 -1.59
C ALA A 63 -9.88 5.01 -0.68
N ARG A 64 -10.31 4.00 0.10
CA ARG A 64 -11.40 4.15 1.09
C ARG A 64 -11.11 5.21 2.16
N GLN A 65 -9.84 5.40 2.52
CA GLN A 65 -9.40 6.46 3.44
C GLN A 65 -9.30 7.85 2.77
N GLY A 66 -9.63 7.96 1.47
CA GLY A 66 -9.72 9.22 0.74
C GLY A 66 -8.39 9.80 0.24
N ALA A 67 -7.32 9.04 0.27
CA ALA A 67 -6.04 9.46 -0.31
C ALA A 67 -6.13 9.53 -1.85
N ILE A 68 -5.34 10.44 -2.44
CA ILE A 68 -5.25 10.55 -3.91
C ILE A 68 -4.24 9.60 -4.53
N GLY A 69 -3.41 8.95 -3.72
CA GLY A 69 -2.44 7.98 -4.22
C GLY A 69 -1.87 7.09 -3.13
N THR A 70 -1.41 5.92 -3.58
CA THR A 70 -0.75 4.89 -2.77
C THR A 70 0.62 4.58 -3.32
N LEU A 71 1.62 4.54 -2.44
CA LEU A 71 2.97 4.07 -2.73
C LEU A 71 3.26 2.86 -1.83
N ILE A 72 3.31 1.67 -2.41
CA ILE A 72 3.69 0.46 -1.68
C ILE A 72 5.21 0.33 -1.67
N VAL A 73 5.81 0.26 -0.49
CA VAL A 73 7.24 0.00 -0.35
C VAL A 73 7.51 -1.47 -0.59
N HIS A 74 8.29 -1.76 -1.65
CA HIS A 74 8.71 -3.10 -1.98
C HIS A 74 9.92 -3.52 -1.16
N GLU A 75 9.80 -4.68 -0.51
CA GLU A 75 10.89 -5.44 0.09
C GLU A 75 10.75 -6.90 -0.36
N THR A 76 11.83 -7.51 -0.85
CA THR A 76 11.78 -8.84 -1.49
C THR A 76 11.22 -9.93 -0.59
N ALA A 77 11.64 -9.99 0.68
CA ALA A 77 11.17 -11.04 1.59
C ALA A 77 9.68 -10.91 1.92
N PRO A 78 9.16 -9.72 2.35
CA PRO A 78 7.73 -9.56 2.60
C PRO A 78 6.86 -9.70 1.35
N ALA A 79 7.34 -9.27 0.17
CA ALA A 79 6.60 -9.40 -1.08
C ALA A 79 6.60 -10.85 -1.62
N SER A 80 7.59 -11.68 -1.22
CA SER A 80 7.84 -13.03 -1.75
C SER A 80 8.36 -13.06 -3.19
N TYR A 81 8.71 -11.91 -3.78
CA TYR A 81 9.31 -11.78 -5.11
C TYR A 81 10.20 -10.54 -5.20
N GLY A 82 11.13 -10.56 -6.16
CA GLY A 82 12.04 -9.44 -6.39
C GLY A 82 11.41 -8.27 -7.16
N TRP A 83 12.07 -7.13 -7.14
CA TRP A 83 11.66 -5.91 -7.86
C TRP A 83 11.39 -6.11 -9.36
N PRO A 84 12.15 -6.95 -10.11
CA PRO A 84 11.86 -7.19 -11.52
C PRO A 84 10.42 -7.69 -11.77
N THR A 85 9.84 -8.47 -10.86
CA THR A 85 8.44 -8.92 -10.97
C THR A 85 7.48 -7.74 -10.91
N VAL A 86 7.66 -6.81 -9.97
CA VAL A 86 6.85 -5.59 -9.88
C VAL A 86 6.97 -4.77 -11.17
N LYS A 87 8.21 -4.51 -11.60
CA LYS A 87 8.47 -3.73 -12.81
C LYS A 87 7.79 -4.34 -14.04
N ASN A 88 7.97 -5.64 -14.25
CA ASN A 88 7.45 -6.31 -15.45
C ASN A 88 5.93 -6.42 -15.44
N SER A 89 5.30 -6.69 -14.29
CA SER A 89 3.85 -6.76 -14.19
C SER A 89 3.16 -5.41 -14.44
N ASN A 90 3.80 -4.31 -14.07
CA ASN A 90 3.23 -2.97 -14.26
C ASN A 90 3.53 -2.34 -15.64
N THR A 91 4.22 -3.03 -16.53
CA THR A 91 4.45 -2.61 -17.92
C THR A 91 3.57 -3.35 -18.93
N ASN A 92 2.74 -4.27 -18.48
CA ASN A 92 1.80 -5.02 -19.30
C ASN A 92 0.37 -4.48 -19.18
N VAL A 93 -0.51 -5.00 -20.04
CA VAL A 93 -1.96 -4.72 -19.92
C VAL A 93 -2.47 -5.20 -18.57
N MET A 94 -3.11 -4.30 -17.84
CA MET A 94 -3.74 -4.58 -16.55
C MET A 94 -5.24 -4.70 -16.74
N PHE A 95 -5.84 -5.72 -16.12
CA PHE A 95 -7.29 -5.94 -16.19
C PHE A 95 -7.93 -5.58 -14.85
N ASP A 96 -9.09 -4.96 -14.93
CA ASP A 96 -9.94 -4.72 -13.80
C ASP A 96 -11.41 -4.81 -14.20
N ILE A 97 -12.30 -4.97 -13.23
CA ILE A 97 -13.74 -4.97 -13.47
C ILE A 97 -14.25 -3.53 -13.58
N VAL A 98 -15.24 -3.32 -14.43
CA VAL A 98 -15.93 -2.03 -14.53
C VAL A 98 -16.78 -1.82 -13.28
N ARG A 99 -16.50 -0.75 -12.53
CA ARG A 99 -17.22 -0.36 -11.31
C ARG A 99 -18.02 0.91 -11.53
N GLN A 100 -19.17 1.02 -10.87
CA GLN A 100 -19.98 2.24 -10.91
C GLN A 100 -19.27 3.43 -10.24
N GLU A 101 -18.54 3.19 -9.16
CA GLU A 101 -17.82 4.21 -8.39
C GLU A 101 -16.35 3.79 -8.20
N PRO A 102 -15.53 3.85 -9.28
CA PRO A 102 -14.15 3.36 -9.25
C PRO A 102 -13.31 4.06 -8.18
N GLN A 103 -13.56 5.34 -7.91
CA GLN A 103 -12.85 6.14 -6.90
C GLN A 103 -13.01 5.63 -5.46
N LYS A 104 -13.98 4.76 -5.19
CA LYS A 104 -14.11 4.11 -3.88
C LYS A 104 -13.13 2.95 -3.69
N SER A 105 -12.60 2.40 -4.77
CA SER A 105 -11.69 1.27 -4.77
C SER A 105 -10.30 1.62 -5.31
N HIS A 106 -10.18 2.73 -6.04
CA HIS A 106 -8.96 3.15 -6.70
C HIS A 106 -8.64 4.60 -6.40
N ALA A 107 -7.41 4.85 -5.98
CA ALA A 107 -6.84 6.19 -5.95
C ALA A 107 -6.35 6.59 -7.35
N SER A 108 -6.14 7.89 -7.57
CA SER A 108 -5.62 8.39 -8.87
C SER A 108 -4.20 7.88 -9.18
N LEU A 109 -3.46 7.47 -8.17
CA LEU A 109 -2.13 6.86 -8.29
C LEU A 109 -2.08 5.58 -7.46
N GLU A 110 -1.76 4.47 -8.11
CA GLU A 110 -1.47 3.19 -7.48
C GLU A 110 -0.09 2.72 -7.94
N SER A 111 0.89 2.75 -7.07
CA SER A 111 2.28 2.53 -7.46
C SER A 111 3.08 1.82 -6.37
N TRP A 112 4.22 1.29 -6.82
CA TRP A 112 5.24 0.71 -5.95
C TRP A 112 6.51 1.54 -5.99
N ILE A 113 7.23 1.56 -4.88
CA ILE A 113 8.56 2.14 -4.79
C ILE A 113 9.53 1.14 -4.16
N GLN A 114 10.79 1.23 -4.54
CA GLN A 114 11.82 0.41 -3.91
C GLN A 114 12.09 0.90 -2.47
N ARG A 115 12.49 -0.03 -1.60
CA ARG A 115 12.85 0.27 -0.22
C ARG A 115 13.90 1.40 -0.12
N ASP A 116 14.91 1.37 -0.97
CA ASP A 116 15.98 2.38 -0.91
C ASP A 116 15.46 3.80 -1.20
N THR A 117 14.49 3.92 -2.10
CA THR A 117 13.79 5.19 -2.36
C THR A 117 13.02 5.65 -1.11
N ALA A 118 12.30 4.74 -0.46
CA ALA A 118 11.61 5.07 0.80
C ALA A 118 12.61 5.51 1.87
N VAL A 119 13.70 4.78 2.09
CA VAL A 119 14.75 5.12 3.05
C VAL A 119 15.31 6.53 2.79
N ALA A 120 15.59 6.86 1.52
CA ALA A 120 16.09 8.19 1.16
C ALA A 120 15.08 9.30 1.49
N TRP A 121 13.79 9.07 1.24
CA TRP A 121 12.74 10.05 1.56
C TRP A 121 12.51 10.22 3.06
N PHE A 122 12.58 9.14 3.83
CA PHE A 122 12.55 9.23 5.30
C PHE A 122 13.71 10.06 5.81
N LYS A 123 14.93 9.79 5.33
CA LYS A 123 16.12 10.57 5.69
C LYS A 123 15.96 12.06 5.34
N GLN A 124 15.42 12.38 4.16
CA GLN A 124 15.12 13.75 3.74
C GLN A 124 14.15 14.44 4.70
N ALA A 125 13.16 13.70 5.21
CA ALA A 125 12.19 14.19 6.20
C ALA A 125 12.74 14.25 7.64
N GLY A 126 14.01 13.90 7.87
CA GLY A 126 14.61 13.81 9.21
C GLY A 126 14.15 12.61 10.03
N LEU A 127 13.68 11.56 9.36
CA LEU A 127 13.12 10.34 9.96
C LEU A 127 13.99 9.12 9.66
N ASN A 128 13.80 8.06 10.46
CA ASN A 128 14.44 6.78 10.24
C ASN A 128 13.40 5.72 9.82
N PHE A 129 13.57 5.16 8.61
CA PHE A 129 12.64 4.18 8.03
C PHE A 129 12.53 2.91 8.90
N ASP A 130 13.67 2.32 9.29
CA ASP A 130 13.66 1.04 10.01
C ASP A 130 13.05 1.18 11.41
N THR A 131 13.28 2.31 12.07
CA THR A 131 12.64 2.63 13.35
C THR A 131 11.13 2.71 13.21
N LEU A 132 10.63 3.44 12.20
CA LEU A 132 9.19 3.59 11.96
C LEU A 132 8.54 2.29 11.44
N LYS A 133 9.25 1.51 10.62
CA LYS A 133 8.83 0.17 10.23
C LYS A 133 8.65 -0.73 11.46
N LYS A 134 9.59 -0.70 12.41
CA LYS A 134 9.47 -1.47 13.66
C LYS A 134 8.29 -1.01 14.51
N GLN A 135 8.05 0.29 14.61
CA GLN A 135 6.88 0.82 15.33
C GLN A 135 5.57 0.38 14.67
N ALA A 136 5.52 0.35 13.33
CA ALA A 136 4.35 -0.08 12.57
C ALA A 136 3.94 -1.55 12.79
N GLN A 137 4.79 -2.37 13.43
CA GLN A 137 4.49 -3.75 13.84
C GLN A 137 3.65 -3.83 15.12
N THR A 138 3.21 -2.70 15.65
CA THR A 138 2.44 -2.65 16.90
C THR A 138 1.16 -1.83 16.74
N PRO A 139 0.08 -2.16 17.49
CA PRO A 139 -1.16 -1.37 17.47
C PRO A 139 -0.99 0.07 17.95
N ALA A 140 0.11 0.38 18.63
CA ALA A 140 0.42 1.73 19.11
C ALA A 140 0.95 2.68 18.02
N PHE A 141 1.27 2.16 16.83
CA PHE A 141 1.75 2.97 15.70
C PHE A 141 0.77 4.10 15.38
N LYS A 142 1.33 5.24 14.99
CA LYS A 142 0.58 6.40 14.47
C LYS A 142 1.17 6.84 13.13
N PRO A 143 0.33 7.24 12.17
CA PRO A 143 0.79 7.78 10.90
C PRO A 143 1.77 8.95 11.06
N VAL A 144 2.74 9.02 10.16
CA VAL A 144 3.80 10.03 10.19
C VAL A 144 3.89 10.75 8.85
N ALA A 145 3.75 12.07 8.86
CA ALA A 145 3.97 12.88 7.68
C ALA A 145 5.47 13.00 7.35
N LEU A 146 5.86 12.70 6.12
CA LEU A 146 7.20 12.97 5.62
C LEU A 146 7.28 14.44 5.21
N LYS A 147 7.64 15.29 6.15
CA LYS A 147 7.73 16.75 5.93
C LYS A 147 8.76 17.07 4.83
N GLY A 148 8.37 17.96 3.91
CA GLY A 148 9.23 18.35 2.79
C GLY A 148 9.35 17.32 1.66
N VAL A 149 8.65 16.18 1.76
CA VAL A 149 8.58 15.17 0.69
C VAL A 149 7.26 15.31 -0.06
N THR A 150 7.35 15.67 -1.34
CA THR A 150 6.24 15.71 -2.28
C THR A 150 6.44 14.67 -3.36
N PHE A 151 5.35 14.23 -3.97
CA PHE A 151 5.38 13.33 -5.12
C PHE A 151 4.51 13.90 -6.23
N SER A 152 5.01 13.87 -7.44
CA SER A 152 4.27 14.26 -8.63
C SER A 152 4.48 13.21 -9.72
N ALA A 153 3.41 12.87 -10.42
CA ALA A 153 3.46 11.98 -11.58
C ALA A 153 2.54 12.54 -12.68
N SER A 154 2.96 12.33 -13.93
CA SER A 154 2.15 12.59 -15.10
C SER A 154 2.26 11.40 -16.04
N TYR A 155 1.15 10.77 -16.34
CA TYR A 155 1.09 9.61 -17.24
C TYR A 155 -0.27 9.56 -17.94
N ALA A 156 -0.29 8.93 -19.11
CA ALA A 156 -1.51 8.63 -19.82
C ALA A 156 -1.88 7.15 -19.64
N VAL A 157 -3.15 6.87 -19.51
CA VAL A 157 -3.70 5.52 -19.46
C VAL A 157 -4.64 5.34 -20.63
N ASP A 158 -4.36 4.33 -21.47
CA ASP A 158 -5.30 3.85 -22.49
C ASP A 158 -6.17 2.77 -21.85
N ALA A 159 -7.48 3.03 -21.77
CA ALA A 159 -8.43 2.11 -21.21
C ALA A 159 -9.44 1.64 -22.26
N GLN A 160 -9.63 0.33 -22.34
CA GLN A 160 -10.61 -0.30 -23.24
C GLN A 160 -11.51 -1.23 -22.44
N THR A 161 -12.80 -1.24 -22.77
CA THR A 161 -13.72 -2.22 -22.18
C THR A 161 -13.76 -3.46 -23.07
N ILE A 162 -13.53 -4.61 -22.47
CA ILE A 162 -13.70 -5.92 -23.10
C ILE A 162 -14.80 -6.68 -22.38
N ILE A 163 -15.48 -7.55 -23.11
CA ILE A 163 -16.51 -8.44 -22.56
C ILE A 163 -15.97 -9.86 -22.62
N SER A 164 -15.98 -10.54 -21.48
CA SER A 164 -15.67 -11.96 -21.38
C SER A 164 -16.85 -12.73 -20.76
N GLN A 165 -16.89 -14.02 -20.94
CA GLN A 165 -17.92 -14.90 -20.42
C GLN A 165 -17.30 -16.03 -19.62
N ASN A 166 -17.91 -16.35 -18.49
CA ASN A 166 -17.57 -17.53 -17.70
C ASN A 166 -18.63 -18.62 -17.97
N VAL A 167 -18.17 -19.83 -18.24
CA VAL A 167 -19.04 -21.00 -18.33
C VAL A 167 -18.90 -21.78 -17.03
N VAL A 168 -20.03 -21.97 -16.36
CA VAL A 168 -20.12 -22.78 -15.14
C VAL A 168 -20.92 -24.02 -15.49
N ALA A 169 -20.32 -25.19 -15.29
CA ALA A 169 -20.94 -26.50 -15.49
C ALA A 169 -21.11 -27.23 -14.15
#